data_566e721f61e8facb97df5287ec47402a
#
_entry.id   566e721f61e8facb97df5287ec47402a
#
_cell.length_a   1.000
_cell.length_b   1.000
_cell.length_c   1.000
_cell.angle_alpha   90.00
_cell.angle_beta   90.00
_cell.angle_gamma   90.00
#
_symmetry.space_group_name_H-M   'P 1'
#
loop_
_entity.id
_entity.type
_entity.pdbx_description
1 polymer ?
#
loop_
_entity_poly.entity_id
_entity_poly.type
_entity_poly.pdbx_seq_one_letter_code
_entity_poly.pdbx_strand_id
1 'polypeptide(L)'
;MTESAPRYPTSLGTSDADTITLLGQDLAADLMGKVSFGELALWLVTQRRPTPGQVAVFEAVLVALADHGFTPTAIAARLTYLSAPDSVQGALAAGLLGGGSRFLGVTEDTGRFLADALAEAGEPLPADDAGWDAIALAAVQRARDAGRLIPGLGHPVHKVTDPRTPVLIRIADEHGLRGPHLRLFEAIGRVHPQVLGRTLPLNGAGTSGAALADLGLPVGLLRGFALLARTAGLLGHLAEEQRRPIGMDIYLAVDRNADYVPPNPPGPPNPPGPPDPAGPPNAPEH
;
A
#
# COMPACT_ATOMS: atom_id res chain seq x y z
N MET A 1 -18.14 27.44 38.58
CA MET A 1 -18.40 26.20 37.82
C MET A 1 -17.04 25.73 37.28
N THR A 2 -16.47 24.68 37.84
CA THR A 2 -15.22 24.10 37.34
C THR A 2 -15.59 23.39 36.05
N GLU A 3 -15.11 23.89 34.91
CA GLU A 3 -15.20 23.24 33.62
C GLU A 3 -14.59 21.84 33.78
N SER A 4 -15.34 20.77 33.50
CA SER A 4 -14.80 19.42 33.56
C SER A 4 -13.74 19.27 32.48
N ALA A 5 -12.58 18.73 32.83
CA ALA A 5 -11.51 18.49 31.88
C ALA A 5 -12.03 17.68 30.65
N PRO A 6 -11.59 18.01 29.43
CA PRO A 6 -12.05 17.33 28.23
C PRO A 6 -11.72 15.82 28.31
N ARG A 7 -12.66 14.98 27.86
CA ARG A 7 -12.48 13.51 27.79
C ARG A 7 -12.19 13.08 26.36
N TYR A 8 -11.18 12.23 26.18
CA TYR A 8 -10.77 11.66 24.89
C TYR A 8 -10.98 10.15 24.92
N PRO A 9 -12.16 9.65 24.50
CA PRO A 9 -12.47 8.22 24.55
C PRO A 9 -11.56 7.43 23.59
N THR A 10 -11.06 6.29 24.06
CA THR A 10 -10.32 5.31 23.26
C THR A 10 -10.70 3.90 23.67
N SER A 11 -10.77 2.98 22.70
CA SER A 11 -10.95 1.55 22.94
C SER A 11 -9.66 0.74 22.70
N LEU A 12 -8.56 1.41 22.33
CA LEU A 12 -7.29 0.73 22.06
C LEU A 12 -6.56 0.35 23.34
N GLY A 13 -6.24 1.33 24.16
CA GLY A 13 -5.51 1.05 25.39
C GLY A 13 -5.36 2.25 26.30
N THR A 14 -4.92 1.98 27.53
CA THR A 14 -4.61 2.97 28.57
C THR A 14 -3.53 2.42 29.47
N SER A 15 -2.91 3.30 30.28
CA SER A 15 -1.94 2.89 31.30
C SER A 15 -2.16 3.68 32.59
N ASP A 16 -1.87 3.04 33.70
CA ASP A 16 -1.74 3.67 35.01
C ASP A 16 -0.35 3.40 35.61
N ALA A 17 -0.18 3.56 36.94
CA ALA A 17 1.13 3.38 37.58
C ALA A 17 1.63 1.91 37.54
N ASP A 18 0.71 0.96 37.50
CA ASP A 18 1.02 -0.46 37.72
C ASP A 18 0.68 -1.33 36.52
N THR A 19 -0.21 -0.89 35.63
CA THR A 19 -0.76 -1.71 34.55
C THR A 19 -0.80 -0.98 33.22
N ILE A 20 -0.71 -1.76 32.14
CA ILE A 20 -1.00 -1.33 30.76
C ILE A 20 -2.13 -2.21 30.25
N THR A 21 -3.26 -1.60 29.96
CA THR A 21 -4.41 -2.29 29.36
C THR A 21 -4.42 -2.05 27.85
N LEU A 22 -4.56 -3.10 27.07
CA LEU A 22 -4.67 -3.06 25.61
C LEU A 22 -5.83 -3.94 25.17
N LEU A 23 -6.79 -3.37 24.43
CA LEU A 23 -8.01 -4.07 23.97
C LEU A 23 -8.76 -4.78 25.13
N GLY A 24 -8.77 -4.17 26.31
CA GLY A 24 -9.41 -4.72 27.50
C GLY A 24 -8.65 -5.87 28.20
N GLN A 25 -7.41 -6.15 27.78
CA GLN A 25 -6.56 -7.18 28.36
C GLN A 25 -5.38 -6.53 29.08
N ASP A 26 -4.83 -7.19 30.11
CA ASP A 26 -3.55 -6.80 30.70
C ASP A 26 -2.42 -7.15 29.71
N LEU A 27 -1.64 -6.14 29.30
CA LEU A 27 -0.58 -6.32 28.31
C LEU A 27 0.46 -7.34 28.76
N ALA A 28 0.90 -7.24 30.03
CA ALA A 28 1.95 -8.10 30.56
C ALA A 28 1.43 -9.50 30.91
N ALA A 29 0.28 -9.57 31.58
CA ALA A 29 -0.27 -10.82 32.05
C ALA A 29 -0.97 -11.63 30.96
N ASP A 30 -1.66 -11.00 30.02
CA ASP A 30 -2.55 -11.69 29.08
C ASP A 30 -2.06 -11.73 27.62
N LEU A 31 -1.21 -10.78 27.20
CA LEU A 31 -0.80 -10.68 25.80
C LEU A 31 0.65 -11.04 25.54
N MET A 32 1.60 -10.52 26.33
CA MET A 32 3.02 -10.78 26.11
C MET A 32 3.34 -12.28 26.19
N GLY A 33 3.99 -12.79 25.12
CA GLY A 33 4.34 -14.20 25.01
C GLY A 33 3.17 -15.16 24.74
N LYS A 34 1.92 -14.65 24.61
CA LYS A 34 0.72 -15.44 24.37
C LYS A 34 0.05 -15.19 23.04
N VAL A 35 0.28 -14.03 22.41
CA VAL A 35 -0.21 -13.70 21.09
C VAL A 35 0.96 -13.37 20.16
N SER A 36 0.81 -13.65 18.86
CA SER A 36 1.77 -13.20 17.86
C SER A 36 1.60 -11.71 17.57
N PHE A 37 2.65 -11.08 17.01
CA PHE A 37 2.53 -9.68 16.59
C PHE A 37 1.50 -9.49 15.48
N GLY A 38 1.37 -10.46 14.56
CA GLY A 38 0.34 -10.44 13.52
C GLY A 38 -1.07 -10.55 14.11
N GLU A 39 -1.29 -11.46 15.09
CA GLU A 39 -2.57 -11.54 15.82
C GLU A 39 -2.93 -10.21 16.46
N LEU A 40 -1.99 -9.59 17.18
CA LEU A 40 -2.21 -8.31 17.83
C LEU A 40 -2.50 -7.19 16.82
N ALA A 41 -1.74 -7.10 15.74
CA ALA A 41 -1.93 -6.08 14.71
C ALA A 41 -3.31 -6.17 14.05
N LEU A 42 -3.77 -7.39 13.74
CA LEU A 42 -5.12 -7.63 13.22
C LEU A 42 -6.19 -7.26 14.24
N TRP A 43 -6.01 -7.62 15.50
CA TRP A 43 -6.94 -7.32 16.59
C TRP A 43 -7.07 -5.82 16.86
N LEU A 44 -5.95 -5.08 16.85
CA LEU A 44 -5.95 -3.62 17.03
C LEU A 44 -6.85 -2.89 16.03
N VAL A 45 -6.88 -3.36 14.78
CA VAL A 45 -7.70 -2.73 13.73
C VAL A 45 -9.14 -3.19 13.78
N THR A 46 -9.38 -4.48 13.99
CA THR A 46 -10.72 -5.06 13.97
C THR A 46 -11.46 -4.88 15.29
N GLN A 47 -10.75 -4.61 16.39
CA GLN A 47 -11.23 -4.60 17.77
C GLN A 47 -11.92 -5.91 18.18
N ARG A 48 -11.71 -6.97 17.43
CA ARG A 48 -12.19 -8.34 17.68
C ARG A 48 -11.03 -9.29 17.63
N ARG A 49 -10.91 -10.16 18.62
CA ARG A 49 -9.86 -11.17 18.63
C ARG A 49 -10.01 -12.08 17.41
N PRO A 50 -8.99 -12.18 16.55
CA PRO A 50 -9.07 -12.99 15.34
C PRO A 50 -9.07 -14.49 15.67
N THR A 51 -9.65 -15.28 14.76
CA THR A 51 -9.52 -16.73 14.82
C THR A 51 -8.11 -17.16 14.36
N PRO A 52 -7.64 -18.36 14.73
CA PRO A 52 -6.36 -18.87 14.25
C PRO A 52 -6.22 -18.89 12.73
N GLY A 53 -7.31 -19.18 11.99
CA GLY A 53 -7.32 -19.13 10.53
C GLY A 53 -7.13 -17.71 9.98
N GLN A 54 -7.80 -16.72 10.58
CA GLN A 54 -7.61 -15.31 10.19
C GLN A 54 -6.18 -14.86 10.45
N VAL A 55 -5.57 -15.26 11.56
CA VAL A 55 -4.15 -14.99 11.86
C VAL A 55 -3.24 -15.62 10.81
N ALA A 56 -3.48 -16.90 10.46
CA ALA A 56 -2.66 -17.60 9.46
C ALA A 56 -2.68 -16.91 8.09
N VAL A 57 -3.86 -16.52 7.61
CA VAL A 57 -3.99 -15.77 6.33
C VAL A 57 -3.32 -14.40 6.44
N PHE A 58 -3.55 -13.68 7.52
CA PHE A 58 -3.00 -12.34 7.72
C PHE A 58 -1.47 -12.36 7.78
N GLU A 59 -0.88 -13.26 8.57
CA GLU A 59 0.58 -13.39 8.66
C GLU A 59 1.20 -13.85 7.33
N ALA A 60 0.54 -14.74 6.59
CA ALA A 60 0.98 -15.11 5.25
C ALA A 60 1.04 -13.90 4.30
N VAL A 61 0.08 -12.98 4.39
CA VAL A 61 0.09 -11.71 3.66
C VAL A 61 1.24 -10.82 4.09
N LEU A 62 1.47 -10.67 5.41
CA LEU A 62 2.60 -9.87 5.91
C LEU A 62 3.94 -10.42 5.42
N VAL A 63 4.14 -11.74 5.48
CA VAL A 63 5.35 -12.39 4.97
C VAL A 63 5.51 -12.16 3.46
N ALA A 64 4.44 -12.31 2.69
CA ALA A 64 4.46 -12.14 1.23
C ALA A 64 4.81 -10.70 0.78
N LEU A 65 4.57 -9.71 1.64
CA LEU A 65 4.78 -8.28 1.34
C LEU A 65 5.99 -7.66 2.04
N ALA A 66 6.64 -8.40 2.94
CA ALA A 66 7.73 -7.87 3.77
C ALA A 66 8.88 -7.31 2.92
N ASP A 67 9.34 -8.08 1.92
CA ASP A 67 10.43 -7.64 1.04
C ASP A 67 10.23 -8.10 -0.41
N HIS A 68 10.90 -7.41 -1.32
CA HIS A 68 10.96 -7.75 -2.75
C HIS A 68 12.29 -7.27 -3.38
N GLY A 69 13.38 -7.28 -2.61
CA GLY A 69 14.70 -6.85 -3.08
C GLY A 69 14.81 -5.34 -3.26
N PHE A 70 15.69 -4.89 -4.16
CA PHE A 70 15.97 -3.47 -4.40
C PHE A 70 14.84 -2.74 -5.12
N THR A 71 13.73 -2.57 -4.44
CA THR A 71 12.66 -1.68 -4.90
C THR A 71 13.06 -0.21 -4.74
N PRO A 72 12.42 0.74 -5.44
CA PRO A 72 12.67 2.17 -5.23
C PRO A 72 12.56 2.58 -3.77
N THR A 73 11.64 2.00 -3.01
CA THR A 73 11.45 2.27 -1.58
C THR A 73 12.62 1.77 -0.72
N ALA A 74 13.17 0.60 -1.03
CA ALA A 74 14.35 0.07 -0.36
C ALA A 74 15.61 0.89 -0.67
N ILE A 75 15.77 1.32 -1.93
CA ILE A 75 16.86 2.20 -2.35
C ILE A 75 16.76 3.56 -1.65
N ALA A 76 15.56 4.16 -1.59
CA ALA A 76 15.35 5.43 -0.90
C ALA A 76 15.73 5.34 0.59
N ALA A 77 15.36 4.25 1.27
CA ALA A 77 15.74 4.03 2.66
C ALA A 77 17.26 3.93 2.84
N ARG A 78 17.96 3.16 1.99
CA ARG A 78 19.43 3.01 2.04
C ARG A 78 20.16 4.31 1.75
N LEU A 79 19.72 5.08 0.75
CA LEU A 79 20.32 6.41 0.44
C LEU A 79 20.06 7.43 1.53
N THR A 80 18.89 7.40 2.16
CA THR A 80 18.61 8.26 3.32
C THR A 80 19.49 7.87 4.51
N TYR A 81 19.68 6.58 4.75
CA TYR A 81 20.58 6.10 5.80
C TYR A 81 22.05 6.48 5.54
N LEU A 82 22.51 6.43 4.29
CA LEU A 82 23.84 6.91 3.91
C LEU A 82 24.06 8.37 4.33
N SER A 83 23.05 9.22 4.14
CA SER A 83 23.14 10.67 4.44
C SER A 83 22.92 10.99 5.93
N ALA A 84 22.11 10.18 6.63
CA ALA A 84 21.73 10.37 8.03
C ALA A 84 21.80 9.02 8.79
N PRO A 85 23.00 8.48 9.06
CA PRO A 85 23.19 7.17 9.68
C PRO A 85 22.72 7.13 11.14
N ASP A 86 22.55 8.24 11.79
CA ASP A 86 22.01 8.43 13.13
C ASP A 86 20.47 8.49 13.16
N SER A 87 19.80 8.49 12.00
CA SER A 87 18.36 8.62 11.87
C SER A 87 17.72 7.38 11.21
N VAL A 88 17.69 6.25 11.92
CA VAL A 88 17.01 5.03 11.46
C VAL A 88 15.53 5.28 11.12
N GLN A 89 14.84 6.06 11.96
CA GLN A 89 13.45 6.46 11.72
C GLN A 89 13.29 7.29 10.44
N GLY A 90 14.22 8.17 10.12
CA GLY A 90 14.22 8.96 8.88
C GLY A 90 14.39 8.07 7.65
N ALA A 91 15.30 7.11 7.71
CA ALA A 91 15.52 6.14 6.64
C ALA A 91 14.28 5.23 6.41
N LEU A 92 13.67 4.73 7.49
CA LEU A 92 12.41 3.97 7.41
C LEU A 92 11.29 4.82 6.81
N ALA A 93 11.13 6.05 7.31
CA ALA A 93 10.12 6.97 6.80
C ALA A 93 10.29 7.24 5.30
N ALA A 94 11.50 7.48 4.82
CA ALA A 94 11.79 7.70 3.40
C ALA A 94 11.36 6.50 2.53
N GLY A 95 11.66 5.28 2.97
CA GLY A 95 11.21 4.06 2.31
C GLY A 95 9.69 3.90 2.32
N LEU A 96 9.03 4.18 3.44
CA LEU A 96 7.58 4.04 3.58
C LEU A 96 6.81 5.13 2.82
N LEU A 97 7.28 6.37 2.81
CA LEU A 97 6.69 7.48 2.05
C LEU A 97 6.68 7.21 0.54
N GLY A 98 7.60 6.41 0.02
CA GLY A 98 7.60 5.95 -1.36
C GLY A 98 6.51 4.90 -1.69
N GLY A 99 5.73 4.47 -0.70
CA GLY A 99 4.64 3.51 -0.85
C GLY A 99 3.40 4.11 -1.51
N GLY A 100 3.32 4.07 -2.83
CA GLY A 100 2.23 4.60 -3.65
C GLY A 100 1.62 3.54 -4.57
N SER A 101 0.70 3.95 -5.46
CA SER A 101 -0.07 3.04 -6.34
C SER A 101 0.79 2.17 -7.27
N ARG A 102 2.03 2.53 -7.55
CA ARG A 102 2.95 1.71 -8.34
C ARG A 102 3.69 0.66 -7.51
N PHE A 103 3.95 0.96 -6.25
CA PHE A 103 4.63 0.08 -5.29
C PHE A 103 3.90 0.15 -3.96
N LEU A 104 3.58 -1.00 -3.37
CA LEU A 104 2.86 -1.19 -2.10
C LEU A 104 1.37 -0.80 -2.12
N GLY A 105 0.95 0.21 -2.88
CA GLY A 105 -0.44 0.66 -2.96
C GLY A 105 -1.39 -0.29 -3.70
N VAL A 106 -0.85 -1.19 -4.52
CA VAL A 106 -1.62 -2.18 -5.29
C VAL A 106 -2.55 -3.01 -4.38
N THR A 107 -2.15 -3.27 -3.15
CA THR A 107 -2.95 -4.01 -2.15
C THR A 107 -4.28 -3.30 -1.86
N GLU A 108 -4.26 -2.00 -1.59
CA GLU A 108 -5.47 -1.20 -1.39
C GLU A 108 -6.25 -0.99 -2.67
N ASP A 109 -5.54 -0.65 -3.76
CA ASP A 109 -6.15 -0.39 -5.05
C ASP A 109 -6.93 -1.62 -5.55
N THR A 110 -6.38 -2.84 -5.36
CA THR A 110 -7.08 -4.10 -5.69
C THR A 110 -8.27 -4.33 -4.77
N GLY A 111 -8.12 -4.17 -3.46
CA GLY A 111 -9.22 -4.33 -2.51
C GLY A 111 -10.38 -3.39 -2.84
N ARG A 112 -10.11 -2.13 -3.17
CA ARG A 112 -11.11 -1.14 -3.58
C ARG A 112 -11.78 -1.53 -4.90
N PHE A 113 -11.00 -1.90 -5.90
CA PHE A 113 -11.54 -2.33 -7.20
C PHE A 113 -12.48 -3.52 -7.08
N LEU A 114 -12.12 -4.50 -6.25
CA LEU A 114 -12.94 -5.68 -6.03
C LEU A 114 -14.21 -5.35 -5.21
N ALA A 115 -14.08 -4.54 -4.16
CA ALA A 115 -15.23 -4.11 -3.35
C ALA A 115 -16.25 -3.32 -4.19
N ASP A 116 -15.78 -2.40 -5.04
CA ASP A 116 -16.65 -1.64 -5.95
C ASP A 116 -17.36 -2.58 -6.93
N ALA A 117 -16.66 -3.56 -7.51
CA ALA A 117 -17.24 -4.51 -8.45
C ALA A 117 -18.27 -5.46 -7.78
N LEU A 118 -18.03 -5.86 -6.53
CA LEU A 118 -18.98 -6.65 -5.74
C LEU A 118 -20.22 -5.84 -5.37
N ALA A 119 -20.04 -4.58 -4.98
CA ALA A 119 -21.15 -3.68 -4.66
C ALA A 119 -22.06 -3.42 -5.88
N GLU A 120 -21.47 -3.26 -7.06
CA GLU A 120 -22.22 -3.12 -8.33
C GLU A 120 -22.96 -4.40 -8.75
N ALA A 121 -22.36 -5.56 -8.48
CA ALA A 121 -23.01 -6.85 -8.78
C ALA A 121 -24.24 -7.10 -7.91
N GLY A 122 -24.24 -6.60 -6.68
CA GLY A 122 -25.33 -6.77 -5.71
C GLY A 122 -25.42 -8.21 -5.16
N GLU A 123 -26.48 -8.44 -4.41
CA GLU A 123 -26.80 -9.75 -3.83
C GLU A 123 -27.98 -10.42 -4.57
N PRO A 124 -28.06 -11.75 -4.64
CA PRO A 124 -27.10 -12.71 -4.08
C PRO A 124 -25.84 -12.89 -4.94
N LEU A 125 -24.70 -13.15 -4.30
CA LEU A 125 -23.46 -13.46 -5.00
C LEU A 125 -23.53 -14.85 -5.68
N PRO A 126 -22.78 -15.05 -6.80
CA PRO A 126 -22.82 -16.30 -7.54
C PRO A 126 -22.33 -17.51 -6.73
N ALA A 127 -22.93 -18.65 -6.96
CA ALA A 127 -22.52 -19.92 -6.38
C ALA A 127 -21.45 -20.65 -7.21
N ASP A 128 -21.37 -20.37 -8.52
CA ASP A 128 -20.52 -21.05 -9.48
C ASP A 128 -19.51 -20.13 -10.18
N ASP A 129 -18.52 -20.72 -10.84
CA ASP A 129 -17.49 -19.98 -11.55
C ASP A 129 -18.02 -19.15 -12.73
N ALA A 130 -19.08 -19.59 -13.40
CA ALA A 130 -19.65 -18.87 -14.53
C ALA A 130 -20.24 -17.51 -14.09
N GLY A 131 -20.91 -17.49 -12.95
CA GLY A 131 -21.42 -16.26 -12.36
C GLY A 131 -20.30 -15.31 -11.92
N TRP A 132 -19.24 -15.84 -11.29
CA TRP A 132 -18.06 -15.05 -10.93
C TRP A 132 -17.36 -14.49 -12.17
N ASP A 133 -17.24 -15.28 -13.24
CA ASP A 133 -16.64 -14.86 -14.51
C ASP A 133 -17.46 -13.74 -15.17
N ALA A 134 -18.79 -13.76 -15.06
CA ALA A 134 -19.64 -12.69 -15.58
C ALA A 134 -19.40 -11.35 -14.85
N ILE A 135 -19.33 -11.37 -13.51
CA ILE A 135 -19.01 -10.16 -12.72
C ILE A 135 -17.61 -9.65 -13.07
N ALA A 136 -16.63 -10.54 -13.13
CA ALA A 136 -15.26 -10.22 -13.47
C ALA A 136 -15.16 -9.60 -14.88
N LEU A 137 -15.84 -10.18 -15.88
CA LEU A 137 -15.84 -9.68 -17.24
C LEU A 137 -16.39 -8.24 -17.31
N ALA A 138 -17.52 -7.99 -16.63
CA ALA A 138 -18.11 -6.66 -16.56
C ALA A 138 -17.15 -5.65 -15.90
N ALA A 139 -16.49 -6.00 -14.79
CA ALA A 139 -15.54 -5.15 -14.10
C ALA A 139 -14.30 -4.84 -14.96
N VAL A 140 -13.74 -5.85 -15.64
CA VAL A 140 -12.60 -5.70 -16.56
C VAL A 140 -12.95 -4.82 -17.75
N GLN A 141 -14.12 -5.00 -18.34
CA GLN A 141 -14.61 -4.20 -19.46
C GLN A 141 -14.76 -2.73 -19.07
N ARG A 142 -15.40 -2.44 -17.93
CA ARG A 142 -15.55 -1.06 -17.43
C ARG A 142 -14.19 -0.38 -17.19
N ALA A 143 -13.23 -1.11 -16.61
CA ALA A 143 -11.89 -0.57 -16.40
C ALA A 143 -11.22 -0.22 -17.73
N ARG A 144 -11.30 -1.12 -18.72
CA ARG A 144 -10.77 -0.90 -20.07
C ARG A 144 -11.41 0.32 -20.74
N ASP A 145 -12.74 0.41 -20.73
CA ASP A 145 -13.49 1.50 -21.38
C ASP A 145 -13.18 2.85 -20.74
N ALA A 146 -12.90 2.86 -19.44
CA ALA A 146 -12.42 4.03 -18.71
C ALA A 146 -10.91 4.31 -18.88
N GLY A 147 -10.17 3.54 -19.67
CA GLY A 147 -8.74 3.69 -19.84
C GLY A 147 -7.92 3.42 -18.54
N ARG A 148 -8.49 2.70 -17.58
CA ARG A 148 -7.86 2.41 -16.28
C ARG A 148 -7.18 1.04 -16.29
N LEU A 149 -6.04 0.97 -15.61
CA LEU A 149 -5.38 -0.31 -15.32
C LEU A 149 -6.20 -1.10 -14.29
N ILE A 150 -6.15 -2.43 -14.39
CA ILE A 150 -6.74 -3.32 -13.39
C ILE A 150 -5.69 -3.59 -12.32
N PRO A 151 -5.91 -3.14 -11.06
CA PRO A 151 -4.96 -3.35 -9.99
C PRO A 151 -4.75 -4.84 -9.72
N GLY A 152 -3.53 -5.22 -9.39
CA GLY A 152 -3.19 -6.61 -9.11
C GLY A 152 -2.95 -7.48 -10.35
N LEU A 153 -3.13 -6.93 -11.57
CA LEU A 153 -2.91 -7.65 -12.82
C LEU A 153 -1.57 -7.22 -13.46
N GLY A 154 -0.72 -8.21 -13.74
CA GLY A 154 0.63 -8.01 -14.27
C GLY A 154 1.69 -7.80 -13.18
N HIS A 155 2.95 -8.04 -13.52
CA HIS A 155 4.09 -7.87 -12.62
C HIS A 155 5.34 -7.44 -13.42
N PRO A 156 6.20 -6.54 -12.88
CA PRO A 156 7.39 -6.11 -13.59
C PRO A 156 8.39 -7.26 -13.83
N VAL A 157 8.51 -8.21 -12.92
CA VAL A 157 9.44 -9.36 -12.98
C VAL A 157 8.72 -10.65 -13.39
N HIS A 158 7.67 -11.05 -12.67
CA HIS A 158 6.94 -12.30 -12.91
C HIS A 158 6.02 -12.15 -14.12
N LYS A 159 6.30 -12.88 -15.21
CA LYS A 159 5.54 -12.74 -16.48
C LYS A 159 4.49 -13.83 -16.70
N VAL A 160 4.65 -14.98 -16.05
CA VAL A 160 3.74 -16.12 -16.18
C VAL A 160 2.89 -16.28 -14.91
N THR A 161 3.52 -16.41 -13.76
CA THR A 161 2.85 -16.59 -12.46
C THR A 161 3.67 -15.90 -11.39
N ASP A 162 3.03 -15.16 -10.51
CA ASP A 162 3.62 -14.69 -9.26
C ASP A 162 3.57 -15.84 -8.25
N PRO A 163 4.70 -16.34 -7.74
CA PRO A 163 4.74 -17.52 -6.89
C PRO A 163 3.98 -17.37 -5.57
N ARG A 164 3.71 -16.15 -5.14
CA ARG A 164 2.96 -15.85 -3.91
C ARG A 164 1.45 -16.11 -4.07
N THR A 165 0.92 -15.84 -5.26
CA THR A 165 -0.52 -15.94 -5.53
C THR A 165 -1.11 -17.31 -5.22
N PRO A 166 -0.63 -18.45 -5.76
CA PRO A 166 -1.23 -19.74 -5.47
C PRO A 166 -1.07 -20.15 -3.99
N VAL A 167 -0.01 -19.71 -3.33
CA VAL A 167 0.23 -20.02 -1.91
C VAL A 167 -0.77 -19.28 -1.02
N LEU A 168 -1.00 -18.00 -1.25
CA LEU A 168 -1.96 -17.20 -0.48
C LEU A 168 -3.41 -17.72 -0.67
N ILE A 169 -3.80 -18.04 -1.90
CA ILE A 169 -5.13 -18.61 -2.20
C ILE A 169 -5.30 -19.95 -1.48
N ARG A 170 -4.30 -20.83 -1.53
CA ARG A 170 -4.33 -22.13 -0.86
C ARG A 170 -4.48 -21.97 0.65
N ILE A 171 -3.70 -21.07 1.28
CA ILE A 171 -3.80 -20.83 2.73
C ILE A 171 -5.20 -20.31 3.09
N ALA A 172 -5.76 -19.39 2.31
CA ALA A 172 -7.11 -18.89 2.53
C ALA A 172 -8.16 -19.99 2.40
N ASP A 173 -8.00 -20.87 1.42
CA ASP A 173 -8.91 -22.00 1.18
C ASP A 173 -8.85 -23.04 2.31
N GLU A 174 -7.64 -23.42 2.75
CA GLU A 174 -7.40 -24.36 3.87
C GLU A 174 -8.08 -23.89 5.18
N HIS A 175 -8.23 -22.58 5.37
CA HIS A 175 -8.88 -22.00 6.55
C HIS A 175 -10.34 -21.59 6.32
N GLY A 176 -10.91 -21.89 5.16
CA GLY A 176 -12.29 -21.50 4.82
C GLY A 176 -12.49 -19.99 4.67
N LEU A 177 -11.44 -19.26 4.34
CA LEU A 177 -11.40 -17.79 4.24
C LEU A 177 -11.25 -17.29 2.79
N ARG A 178 -11.40 -18.18 1.79
CA ARG A 178 -11.49 -17.80 0.38
C ARG A 178 -12.87 -17.20 0.11
N GLY A 179 -12.98 -15.90 0.37
CA GLY A 179 -14.21 -15.14 0.29
C GLY A 179 -14.49 -14.55 -1.10
N PRO A 180 -15.45 -13.62 -1.19
CA PRO A 180 -15.88 -13.05 -2.45
C PRO A 180 -14.81 -12.24 -3.18
N HIS A 181 -13.92 -11.55 -2.46
CA HIS A 181 -12.86 -10.77 -3.10
C HIS A 181 -11.83 -11.68 -3.77
N LEU A 182 -11.38 -12.75 -3.10
CA LEU A 182 -10.46 -13.73 -3.70
C LEU A 182 -11.11 -14.44 -4.89
N ARG A 183 -12.37 -14.88 -4.78
CA ARG A 183 -13.10 -15.54 -5.89
C ARG A 183 -13.22 -14.63 -7.10
N LEU A 184 -13.57 -13.37 -6.90
CA LEU A 184 -13.65 -12.37 -7.98
C LEU A 184 -12.27 -12.08 -8.58
N PHE A 185 -11.22 -12.00 -7.76
CA PHE A 185 -9.87 -11.77 -8.25
C PHE A 185 -9.35 -12.92 -9.13
N GLU A 186 -9.64 -14.17 -8.73
CA GLU A 186 -9.33 -15.35 -9.56
C GLU A 186 -10.12 -15.36 -10.86
N ALA A 187 -11.42 -14.99 -10.82
CA ALA A 187 -12.24 -14.86 -12.01
C ALA A 187 -11.69 -13.80 -12.98
N ILE A 188 -11.21 -12.66 -12.46
CA ILE A 188 -10.49 -11.65 -13.28
C ILE A 188 -9.28 -12.30 -13.96
N GLY A 189 -8.54 -13.15 -13.26
CA GLY A 189 -7.42 -13.91 -13.83
C GLY A 189 -7.84 -14.81 -15.00
N ARG A 190 -9.04 -15.38 -14.97
CA ARG A 190 -9.57 -16.23 -16.04
C ARG A 190 -10.07 -15.43 -17.24
N VAL A 191 -10.78 -14.32 -17.01
CA VAL A 191 -11.52 -13.64 -18.09
C VAL A 191 -10.79 -12.47 -18.74
N HIS A 192 -9.81 -11.84 -18.08
CA HIS A 192 -9.17 -10.64 -18.60
C HIS A 192 -8.54 -10.79 -20.00
N PRO A 193 -8.03 -11.99 -20.42
CA PRO A 193 -7.47 -12.13 -21.78
C PRO A 193 -8.49 -11.87 -22.88
N GLN A 194 -9.79 -12.18 -22.63
CA GLN A 194 -10.87 -11.96 -23.58
C GLN A 194 -11.08 -10.45 -23.87
N VAL A 195 -10.82 -9.61 -22.86
CA VAL A 195 -11.01 -8.16 -22.95
C VAL A 195 -9.72 -7.46 -23.36
N LEU A 196 -8.59 -7.85 -22.75
CA LEU A 196 -7.32 -7.15 -22.93
C LEU A 196 -6.49 -7.67 -24.12
N GLY A 197 -6.87 -8.79 -24.74
CA GLY A 197 -6.14 -9.43 -25.84
C GLY A 197 -4.76 -9.96 -25.44
N ARG A 198 -4.46 -10.07 -24.17
CA ARG A 198 -3.19 -10.59 -23.61
C ARG A 198 -3.38 -11.20 -22.24
N THR A 199 -2.57 -12.20 -21.90
CA THR A 199 -2.56 -12.82 -20.57
C THR A 199 -1.56 -12.10 -19.66
N LEU A 200 -1.99 -11.77 -18.46
CA LEU A 200 -1.19 -11.15 -17.42
C LEU A 200 -1.34 -11.97 -16.13
N PRO A 201 -0.27 -12.19 -15.34
CA PRO A 201 -0.38 -12.88 -14.07
C PRO A 201 -1.15 -12.04 -13.04
N LEU A 202 -1.93 -12.70 -12.20
CA LEU A 202 -2.35 -12.14 -10.92
C LEU A 202 -1.10 -12.00 -10.04
N ASN A 203 -0.88 -10.84 -9.45
CA ASN A 203 0.31 -10.61 -8.63
C ASN A 203 0.02 -10.74 -7.12
N GLY A 204 1.08 -11.01 -6.35
CA GLY A 204 0.97 -11.26 -4.92
C GLY A 204 0.43 -10.07 -4.13
N ALA A 205 0.67 -8.83 -4.56
CA ALA A 205 0.12 -7.65 -3.89
C ALA A 205 -1.40 -7.53 -4.08
N GLY A 206 -1.89 -7.85 -5.28
CA GLY A 206 -3.32 -7.89 -5.56
C GLY A 206 -4.02 -9.04 -4.80
N THR A 207 -3.42 -10.24 -4.81
CA THR A 207 -3.91 -11.38 -4.03
C THR A 207 -3.97 -11.05 -2.54
N SER A 208 -2.94 -10.36 -2.01
CA SER A 208 -2.92 -9.88 -0.63
C SER A 208 -4.06 -8.90 -0.34
N GLY A 209 -4.34 -7.98 -1.27
CA GLY A 209 -5.46 -7.04 -1.14
C GLY A 209 -6.80 -7.73 -1.08
N ALA A 210 -7.03 -8.72 -1.95
CA ALA A 210 -8.24 -9.54 -1.96
C ALA A 210 -8.39 -10.33 -0.64
N ALA A 211 -7.31 -10.99 -0.19
CA ALA A 211 -7.33 -11.77 1.05
C ALA A 211 -7.61 -10.89 2.29
N LEU A 212 -6.97 -9.72 2.38
CA LEU A 212 -7.22 -8.78 3.49
C LEU A 212 -8.65 -8.24 3.49
N ALA A 213 -9.24 -7.98 2.31
CA ALA A 213 -10.62 -7.57 2.19
C ALA A 213 -11.59 -8.68 2.64
N ASP A 214 -11.29 -9.96 2.32
CA ASP A 214 -12.06 -11.11 2.79
C ASP A 214 -11.95 -11.34 4.31
N LEU A 215 -10.88 -10.85 4.96
CA LEU A 215 -10.79 -10.80 6.43
C LEU A 215 -11.67 -9.70 7.05
N GLY A 216 -12.37 -8.92 6.25
CA GLY A 216 -13.26 -7.84 6.69
C GLY A 216 -12.50 -6.58 7.13
N LEU A 217 -11.28 -6.38 6.66
CA LEU A 217 -10.50 -5.19 6.96
C LEU A 217 -10.99 -3.98 6.15
N PRO A 218 -11.00 -2.78 6.73
CA PRO A 218 -11.39 -1.58 6.01
C PRO A 218 -10.52 -1.36 4.78
N VAL A 219 -11.13 -1.21 3.60
CA VAL A 219 -10.43 -1.07 2.31
C VAL A 219 -9.39 0.06 2.34
N GLY A 220 -9.71 1.19 2.96
CA GLY A 220 -8.80 2.34 3.09
C GLY A 220 -7.58 2.11 3.99
N LEU A 221 -7.51 0.98 4.71
CA LEU A 221 -6.37 0.60 5.55
C LEU A 221 -5.52 -0.53 4.95
N LEU A 222 -5.91 -1.13 3.82
CA LEU A 222 -5.20 -2.29 3.26
C LEU A 222 -3.75 -1.97 2.90
N ARG A 223 -3.48 -0.76 2.39
CA ARG A 223 -2.10 -0.27 2.18
C ARG A 223 -1.30 -0.20 3.47
N GLY A 224 -1.94 0.15 4.58
CA GLY A 224 -1.31 0.20 5.90
C GLY A 224 -0.69 -1.14 6.29
N PHE A 225 -1.33 -2.27 5.96
CA PHE A 225 -0.78 -3.59 6.23
C PHE A 225 0.40 -3.95 5.30
N ALA A 226 0.37 -3.49 4.05
CA ALA A 226 1.53 -3.59 3.16
C ALA A 226 2.72 -2.77 3.69
N LEU A 227 2.45 -1.58 4.24
CA LEU A 227 3.48 -0.74 4.88
C LEU A 227 3.99 -1.36 6.18
N LEU A 228 3.12 -1.95 7.00
CA LEU A 228 3.52 -2.70 8.20
C LEU A 228 4.49 -3.83 7.86
N ALA A 229 4.14 -4.65 6.87
CA ALA A 229 5.00 -5.72 6.38
C ALA A 229 6.33 -5.17 5.83
N ARG A 230 6.28 -4.14 5.01
CA ARG A 230 7.46 -3.49 4.40
C ARG A 230 8.39 -2.88 5.44
N THR A 231 7.90 -2.44 6.59
CA THR A 231 8.74 -1.93 7.69
C THR A 231 9.76 -2.98 8.12
N ALA A 232 9.36 -4.24 8.24
CA ALA A 232 10.28 -5.33 8.57
C ALA A 232 11.34 -5.53 7.47
N GLY A 233 10.94 -5.52 6.20
CA GLY A 233 11.87 -5.61 5.06
C GLY A 233 12.86 -4.44 5.01
N LEU A 234 12.39 -3.21 5.25
CA LEU A 234 13.25 -2.03 5.30
C LEU A 234 14.26 -2.09 6.45
N LEU A 235 13.87 -2.57 7.63
CA LEU A 235 14.81 -2.83 8.72
C LEU A 235 15.89 -3.83 8.31
N GLY A 236 15.51 -4.90 7.57
CA GLY A 236 16.45 -5.84 6.97
C GLY A 236 17.44 -5.16 6.03
N HIS A 237 16.94 -4.28 5.13
CA HIS A 237 17.77 -3.49 4.21
C HIS A 237 18.73 -2.55 4.94
N LEU A 238 18.29 -1.88 6.01
CA LEU A 238 19.15 -0.99 6.80
C LEU A 238 20.22 -1.78 7.57
N ALA A 239 19.86 -2.93 8.14
CA ALA A 239 20.82 -3.81 8.78
C ALA A 239 21.84 -4.39 7.79
N GLU A 240 21.45 -4.62 6.56
CA GLU A 240 22.37 -5.03 5.50
C GLU A 240 23.26 -3.86 5.05
N GLU A 241 22.73 -2.65 4.92
CA GLU A 241 23.51 -1.45 4.60
C GLU A 241 24.63 -1.20 5.60
N GLN A 242 24.40 -1.48 6.89
CA GLN A 242 25.43 -1.39 7.93
C GLN A 242 26.56 -2.41 7.72
N ARG A 243 26.24 -3.61 7.23
CA ARG A 243 27.21 -4.70 7.05
C ARG A 243 27.87 -4.71 5.67
N ARG A 244 27.12 -4.33 4.66
CA ARG A 244 27.52 -4.33 3.24
C ARG A 244 26.91 -3.10 2.56
N PRO A 245 27.50 -1.93 2.77
CA PRO A 245 26.96 -0.68 2.24
C PRO A 245 27.00 -0.67 0.71
N ILE A 246 25.91 -0.23 0.08
CA ILE A 246 25.81 0.00 -1.35
C ILE A 246 25.32 1.42 -1.69
N GLY A 247 24.86 2.16 -0.68
CA GLY A 247 24.32 3.51 -0.89
C GLY A 247 25.32 4.43 -1.57
N MET A 248 26.61 4.38 -1.19
CA MET A 248 27.66 5.15 -1.83
C MET A 248 27.86 4.75 -3.30
N ASP A 249 27.82 3.46 -3.62
CA ASP A 249 27.97 2.97 -4.98
C ASP A 249 26.83 3.45 -5.87
N ILE A 250 25.58 3.43 -5.35
CA ILE A 250 24.38 3.94 -6.05
C ILE A 250 24.54 5.44 -6.31
N TYR A 251 24.93 6.22 -5.28
CA TYR A 251 25.14 7.65 -5.43
C TYR A 251 26.20 7.95 -6.50
N LEU A 252 27.39 7.35 -6.40
CA LEU A 252 28.48 7.57 -7.33
C LEU A 252 28.16 7.06 -8.74
N ALA A 253 27.36 6.00 -8.89
CA ALA A 253 26.94 5.53 -10.20
C ALA A 253 26.06 6.55 -10.94
N VAL A 254 25.23 7.29 -10.21
CA VAL A 254 24.42 8.38 -10.79
C VAL A 254 25.28 9.63 -11.03
N ASP A 255 26.02 10.07 -10.03
CA ASP A 255 26.83 11.30 -10.08
C ASP A 255 27.86 11.28 -11.23
N ARG A 256 28.61 10.16 -11.37
CA ARG A 256 29.63 10.01 -12.39
C ARG A 256 29.09 9.87 -13.82
N ASN A 257 27.81 9.53 -13.97
CA ASN A 257 27.14 9.42 -15.26
C ASN A 257 26.15 10.57 -15.49
N ALA A 258 26.17 11.60 -14.68
CA ALA A 258 25.38 12.79 -14.89
C ALA A 258 25.88 13.55 -16.13
N ASP A 259 24.99 13.74 -17.10
CA ASP A 259 25.22 14.54 -18.29
C ASP A 259 24.50 15.89 -18.13
N TYR A 260 25.29 16.95 -17.91
CA TYR A 260 24.72 18.28 -17.71
C TYR A 260 24.28 18.88 -19.04
N VAL A 261 22.99 18.99 -19.24
CA VAL A 261 22.39 19.71 -20.38
C VAL A 261 21.98 21.10 -19.89
N PRO A 262 22.68 22.18 -20.32
CA PRO A 262 22.34 23.53 -19.91
C PRO A 262 20.94 23.90 -20.45
N PRO A 263 20.13 24.65 -19.68
CA PRO A 263 18.88 25.18 -20.18
C PRO A 263 19.16 26.06 -21.41
N ASN A 264 18.26 26.07 -22.38
CA ASN A 264 18.35 27.00 -23.50
C ASN A 264 18.54 28.40 -22.94
N PRO A 265 19.46 29.24 -23.49
CA PRO A 265 19.63 30.60 -23.03
C PRO A 265 18.27 31.30 -23.08
N PRO A 266 17.94 32.13 -22.07
CA PRO A 266 16.70 32.88 -22.09
C PRO A 266 16.63 33.65 -23.42
N GLY A 267 15.48 33.60 -24.09
CA GLY A 267 15.23 34.35 -25.29
C GLY A 267 15.55 35.85 -25.04
N PRO A 268 15.75 36.64 -26.09
CA PRO A 268 16.01 38.08 -25.93
C PRO A 268 14.89 38.67 -25.07
N PRO A 269 15.24 39.61 -24.17
CA PRO A 269 14.27 40.25 -23.31
C PRO A 269 13.09 40.77 -24.17
N ASN A 270 11.89 40.57 -23.69
CA ASN A 270 10.72 41.14 -24.37
C ASN A 270 10.97 42.63 -24.64
N PRO A 271 10.67 43.14 -25.85
CA PRO A 271 10.79 44.55 -26.10
C PRO A 271 9.97 45.34 -25.05
N PRO A 272 10.47 46.48 -24.59
CA PRO A 272 9.73 47.29 -23.61
C PRO A 272 8.30 47.50 -24.14
N GLY A 273 7.35 47.18 -23.29
CA GLY A 273 5.94 47.46 -23.59
C GLY A 273 5.75 48.93 -23.98
N PRO A 274 4.69 49.28 -24.76
CA PRO A 274 4.39 50.64 -25.08
C PRO A 274 4.34 51.47 -23.76
N PRO A 275 4.85 52.74 -23.78
CA PRO A 275 4.81 53.55 -22.59
C PRO A 275 3.37 53.70 -22.09
N ASP A 276 3.20 53.54 -20.79
CA ASP A 276 1.93 53.75 -20.13
C ASP A 276 1.31 55.07 -20.65
N PRO A 277 0.02 55.05 -21.07
CA PRO A 277 -0.63 56.31 -21.47
C PRO A 277 -0.55 57.28 -20.28
N ALA A 278 0.01 58.46 -20.52
CA ALA A 278 0.14 59.50 -19.52
C ALA A 278 -1.20 59.69 -18.79
N GLY A 279 -1.17 59.45 -17.48
CA GLY A 279 -2.34 59.68 -16.63
C GLY A 279 -2.89 61.12 -16.84
N PRO A 280 -4.18 61.32 -16.60
CA PRO A 280 -4.78 62.64 -16.77
C PRO A 280 -4.04 63.69 -15.91
N PRO A 281 -3.87 64.90 -16.42
CA PRO A 281 -3.20 65.97 -15.68
C PRO A 281 -3.92 66.25 -14.37
N ASN A 282 -3.15 66.30 -13.27
CA ASN A 282 -3.68 66.68 -11.94
C ASN A 282 -4.52 67.93 -12.02
N ALA A 283 -5.77 67.82 -11.57
CA ALA A 283 -6.62 68.99 -11.37
C ALA A 283 -6.00 69.95 -10.32
N PRO A 284 -6.08 71.24 -10.50
CA PRO A 284 -5.52 72.20 -9.54
C PRO A 284 -6.29 72.15 -8.22
N GLU A 285 -5.57 72.06 -7.11
CA GLU A 285 -6.13 72.25 -5.76
C GLU A 285 -6.69 73.66 -5.61
N HIS A 286 -7.93 73.75 -5.16
CA HIS A 286 -8.55 74.93 -4.62
C HIS A 286 -8.94 74.72 -3.17
#